data_6a91bf2a2a899a043f43edd724c5d0e2
#
_entry.id   6a91bf2a2a899a043f43edd724c5d0e2
#
_cell.length_a   1.000
_cell.length_b   1.000
_cell.length_c   1.000
_cell.angle_alpha   90.00
_cell.angle_beta   90.00
_cell.angle_gamma   90.00
#
_symmetry.space_group_name_H-M   'P 1'
#
loop_
_entity.id
_entity.type
_entity.pdbx_description
1 polymer ?
#
loop_
_entity_poly.entity_id
_entity_poly.type
_entity_poly.pdbx_seq_one_letter_code
_entity_poly.pdbx_strand_id
1 'polypeptide(L)'
;ESVLGFAPRILCVPGFTSQRPEDTETPGTYLANPVVAELLGIADRLRAVIIADGPDTTDPDAIAWASDFGSKRVYVVDPGVKVIDGDGNIASQPASARVAGMIAKSDAERGFWWSPSNREMYGIIGTTRDVDFALGDANSRANLLNEMMVSTIIRQNGYRLWGNRTLSADPVWAFLSEGRTA
;
A
#
# COMPACT_ATOMS: atom_id res chain seq x y z
N GLU A 1 -9.32 -16.44 15.72
CA GLU A 1 -8.68 -16.23 17.05
C GLU A 1 -8.85 -17.45 17.94
N SER A 2 -10.07 -18.00 18.05
CA SER A 2 -10.37 -19.15 18.92
C SER A 2 -9.57 -20.42 18.60
N VAL A 3 -9.12 -20.61 17.35
CA VAL A 3 -8.38 -21.81 16.93
C VAL A 3 -6.86 -21.61 17.04
N LEU A 4 -6.36 -20.45 16.70
CA LEU A 4 -4.92 -20.18 16.60
C LEU A 4 -4.36 -19.39 17.80
N GLY A 5 -5.22 -18.85 18.66
CA GLY A 5 -4.81 -18.05 19.83
C GLY A 5 -4.26 -16.67 19.52
N PHE A 6 -4.26 -16.25 18.24
CA PHE A 6 -3.84 -14.91 17.81
C PHE A 6 -4.76 -14.36 16.71
N ALA A 7 -4.79 -13.04 16.56
CA ALA A 7 -5.50 -12.33 15.50
C ALA A 7 -4.48 -11.65 14.57
N PRO A 8 -4.54 -11.86 13.24
CA PRO A 8 -3.69 -11.16 12.30
C PRO A 8 -3.99 -9.65 12.36
N ARG A 9 -2.93 -8.84 12.26
CA ARG A 9 -3.01 -7.37 12.27
C ARG A 9 -2.63 -6.74 10.93
N ILE A 10 -2.07 -7.53 10.03
CA ILE A 10 -1.71 -7.13 8.68
C ILE A 10 -2.37 -8.12 7.73
N LEU A 11 -3.15 -7.62 6.79
CA LEU A 11 -3.81 -8.40 5.74
C LEU A 11 -3.27 -7.94 4.39
N CYS A 12 -3.00 -8.86 3.50
CA CYS A 12 -2.68 -8.57 2.10
C CYS A 12 -3.15 -9.70 1.19
N VAL A 13 -3.59 -9.34 -0.01
CA VAL A 13 -3.99 -10.29 -1.06
C VAL A 13 -3.31 -9.85 -2.36
N PRO A 14 -1.98 -10.11 -2.50
CA PRO A 14 -1.20 -9.64 -3.62
C PRO A 14 -1.76 -10.10 -4.97
N GLY A 15 -1.82 -9.18 -5.94
CA GLY A 15 -2.32 -9.45 -7.28
C GLY A 15 -3.85 -9.38 -7.44
N PHE A 16 -4.61 -9.18 -6.36
CA PHE A 16 -6.08 -9.11 -6.40
C PHE A 16 -6.66 -7.77 -5.92
N THR A 17 -5.82 -6.85 -5.48
CA THR A 17 -6.28 -5.57 -4.92
C THR A 17 -6.12 -4.38 -5.85
N SER A 18 -5.36 -4.53 -6.95
CA SER A 18 -5.05 -3.45 -7.88
C SER A 18 -6.16 -3.12 -8.88
N GLN A 19 -7.09 -4.05 -9.12
CA GLN A 19 -8.11 -3.91 -10.15
C GLN A 19 -9.22 -2.94 -9.72
N ARG A 20 -9.70 -2.16 -10.70
CA ARG A 20 -10.94 -1.38 -10.62
C ARG A 20 -11.86 -1.89 -11.74
N PRO A 21 -12.84 -2.74 -11.46
CA PRO A 21 -13.75 -3.23 -12.50
C PRO A 21 -14.60 -2.09 -13.05
N GLU A 22 -14.82 -2.09 -14.36
CA GLU A 22 -15.74 -1.15 -14.98
C GLU A 22 -17.18 -1.49 -14.58
N ASP A 23 -17.98 -0.46 -14.33
CA ASP A 23 -19.39 -0.60 -14.04
C ASP A 23 -20.14 -1.02 -15.32
N THR A 24 -20.82 -2.16 -15.25
CA THR A 24 -21.59 -2.69 -16.38
C THR A 24 -22.86 -1.88 -16.71
N GLU A 25 -23.36 -1.10 -15.73
CA GLU A 25 -24.55 -0.26 -15.90
C GLU A 25 -24.21 1.13 -16.43
N THR A 26 -23.00 1.62 -16.11
CA THR A 26 -22.55 2.97 -16.48
C THR A 26 -21.17 2.90 -17.12
N PRO A 27 -21.07 2.68 -18.45
CA PRO A 27 -19.79 2.59 -19.15
C PRO A 27 -18.91 3.82 -18.91
N GLY A 28 -17.62 3.57 -18.67
CA GLY A 28 -16.63 4.60 -18.35
C GLY A 28 -16.56 4.96 -16.85
N THR A 29 -17.39 4.35 -16.02
CA THR A 29 -17.33 4.44 -14.55
C THR A 29 -16.67 3.20 -13.99
N TYR A 30 -15.84 3.36 -12.95
CA TYR A 30 -15.13 2.27 -12.31
C TYR A 30 -15.63 2.08 -10.88
N LEU A 31 -15.76 0.82 -10.49
CA LEU A 31 -16.16 0.44 -9.14
C LEU A 31 -14.93 0.20 -8.26
N ALA A 32 -15.12 0.38 -6.96
CA ALA A 32 -14.13 0.04 -5.96
C ALA A 32 -13.72 -1.45 -6.06
N ASN A 33 -12.48 -1.77 -5.73
CA ASN A 33 -12.00 -3.15 -5.74
C ASN A 33 -12.83 -4.03 -4.79
N PRO A 34 -13.49 -5.09 -5.27
CA PRO A 34 -14.39 -5.91 -4.47
C PRO A 34 -13.65 -6.70 -3.38
N VAL A 35 -12.39 -7.10 -3.62
CA VAL A 35 -11.59 -7.84 -2.63
C VAL A 35 -11.26 -6.94 -1.45
N VAL A 36 -10.88 -5.70 -1.70
CA VAL A 36 -10.61 -4.73 -0.63
C VAL A 36 -11.90 -4.39 0.13
N ALA A 37 -13.01 -4.21 -0.57
CA ALA A 37 -14.32 -3.94 0.03
C ALA A 37 -14.75 -5.06 1.00
N GLU A 38 -14.62 -6.31 0.61
CA GLU A 38 -14.92 -7.47 1.49
C GLU A 38 -13.95 -7.56 2.68
N LEU A 39 -12.67 -7.25 2.47
CA LEU A 39 -11.67 -7.27 3.53
C LEU A 39 -11.90 -6.20 4.59
N LEU A 40 -12.57 -5.08 4.28
CA LEU A 40 -12.82 -4.00 5.24
C LEU A 40 -13.57 -4.48 6.47
N GLY A 41 -14.64 -5.26 6.30
CA GLY A 41 -15.41 -5.81 7.42
C GLY A 41 -14.60 -6.78 8.29
N ILE A 42 -13.66 -7.52 7.68
CA ILE A 42 -12.75 -8.41 8.38
C ILE A 42 -11.69 -7.59 9.13
N ALA A 43 -11.12 -6.58 8.47
CA ALA A 43 -10.10 -5.71 9.04
C ALA A 43 -10.60 -4.95 10.26
N ASP A 44 -11.83 -4.45 10.23
CA ASP A 44 -12.45 -3.77 11.38
C ASP A 44 -12.62 -4.71 12.58
N ARG A 45 -13.14 -5.92 12.36
CA ARG A 45 -13.31 -6.91 13.43
C ARG A 45 -11.99 -7.35 14.05
N LEU A 46 -10.94 -7.47 13.23
CA LEU A 46 -9.60 -7.89 13.67
C LEU A 46 -8.75 -6.71 14.16
N ARG A 47 -9.18 -5.46 13.96
CA ARG A 47 -8.35 -4.27 14.10
C ARG A 47 -7.06 -4.39 13.29
N ALA A 48 -7.18 -4.90 12.06
CA ALA A 48 -6.08 -5.11 11.14
C ALA A 48 -6.00 -3.98 10.11
N VAL A 49 -4.86 -3.86 9.44
CA VAL A 49 -4.67 -3.01 8.28
C VAL A 49 -4.56 -3.85 7.02
N ILE A 50 -5.18 -3.40 5.95
CA ILE A 50 -5.09 -4.00 4.61
C ILE A 50 -3.97 -3.29 3.86
N ILE A 51 -2.97 -4.04 3.43
CA ILE A 51 -1.93 -3.54 2.53
C ILE A 51 -2.38 -3.91 1.11
N ALA A 52 -2.79 -2.89 0.36
CA ALA A 52 -3.32 -3.06 -0.99
C ALA A 52 -2.32 -2.58 -2.04
N ASP A 53 -2.35 -3.21 -3.21
CA ASP A 53 -1.63 -2.73 -4.39
C ASP A 53 -2.51 -1.74 -5.15
N GLY A 54 -1.93 -0.64 -5.59
CA GLY A 54 -2.54 0.27 -6.55
C GLY A 54 -2.54 -0.31 -7.96
N PRO A 55 -3.13 0.39 -8.94
CA PRO A 55 -3.34 -0.13 -10.30
C PRO A 55 -2.06 -0.31 -11.13
N ASP A 56 -0.95 0.27 -10.71
CA ASP A 56 0.37 0.20 -11.39
C ASP A 56 0.34 0.71 -12.84
N THR A 57 -0.49 1.71 -13.12
CA THR A 57 -0.66 2.33 -14.44
C THR A 57 -0.16 3.77 -14.45
N THR A 58 -0.98 4.71 -13.99
CA THR A 58 -0.63 6.14 -13.92
C THR A 58 -0.87 6.72 -12.53
N ASP A 59 -0.28 7.89 -12.23
CA ASP A 59 -0.53 8.58 -10.96
C ASP A 59 -2.00 8.96 -10.77
N PRO A 60 -2.72 9.49 -11.79
CA PRO A 60 -4.15 9.75 -11.69
C PRO A 60 -4.97 8.49 -11.39
N ASP A 61 -4.62 7.35 -11.97
CA ASP A 61 -5.32 6.09 -11.69
C ASP A 61 -5.08 5.62 -10.26
N ALA A 62 -3.85 5.76 -9.75
CA ALA A 62 -3.53 5.42 -8.36
C ALA A 62 -4.30 6.30 -7.37
N ILE A 63 -4.41 7.60 -7.65
CA ILE A 63 -5.19 8.56 -6.85
C ILE A 63 -6.69 8.23 -6.93
N ALA A 64 -7.19 7.92 -8.12
CA ALA A 64 -8.58 7.52 -8.32
C ALA A 64 -8.91 6.23 -7.55
N TRP A 65 -8.02 5.23 -7.58
CA TRP A 65 -8.14 4.01 -6.80
C TRP A 65 -8.17 4.31 -5.29
N ALA A 66 -7.27 5.18 -4.81
CA ALA A 66 -7.23 5.57 -3.40
C ALA A 66 -8.51 6.27 -2.94
N SER A 67 -9.14 7.05 -3.81
CA SER A 67 -10.38 7.76 -3.51
C SER A 67 -11.62 6.86 -3.39
N ASP A 68 -11.55 5.61 -3.86
CA ASP A 68 -12.64 4.64 -3.71
C ASP A 68 -12.85 4.21 -2.25
N PHE A 69 -11.86 4.43 -1.37
CA PHE A 69 -11.87 3.96 0.01
C PHE A 69 -11.55 5.09 0.99
N GLY A 70 -12.48 5.46 1.84
CA GLY A 70 -12.27 6.45 2.92
C GLY A 70 -11.92 5.81 4.27
N SER A 71 -11.08 4.75 4.30
CA SER A 71 -10.92 3.91 5.48
C SER A 71 -9.51 3.95 6.08
N LYS A 72 -9.44 4.09 7.41
CA LYS A 72 -8.21 3.93 8.19
C LYS A 72 -7.62 2.52 8.15
N ARG A 73 -8.37 1.55 7.62
CA ARG A 73 -7.94 0.16 7.49
C ARG A 73 -7.21 -0.13 6.19
N VAL A 74 -7.19 0.80 5.24
CA VAL A 74 -6.53 0.59 3.94
C VAL A 74 -5.27 1.43 3.85
N TYR A 75 -4.18 0.78 3.50
CA TYR A 75 -2.90 1.36 3.15
C TYR A 75 -2.53 0.89 1.75
N VAL A 76 -2.48 1.81 0.80
CA VAL A 76 -2.20 1.50 -0.60
C VAL A 76 -0.75 1.78 -0.95
N VAL A 77 -0.16 0.93 -1.77
CA VAL A 77 1.19 1.11 -2.33
C VAL A 77 1.14 0.97 -3.84
N ASP A 78 1.73 1.92 -4.54
CA ASP A 78 1.86 1.99 -5.99
C ASP A 78 3.18 2.70 -6.35
N PRO A 79 3.96 2.22 -7.30
CA PRO A 79 3.75 1.07 -8.20
C PRO A 79 4.19 -0.27 -7.61
N GLY A 80 4.10 -1.32 -8.44
CA GLY A 80 4.66 -2.63 -8.17
C GLY A 80 6.20 -2.65 -8.20
N VAL A 81 6.79 -3.80 -7.98
CA VAL A 81 8.26 -3.99 -7.90
C VAL A 81 8.77 -4.94 -8.97
N LYS A 82 10.01 -4.75 -9.39
CA LYS A 82 10.77 -5.67 -10.23
C LYS A 82 11.72 -6.48 -9.38
N VAL A 83 11.74 -7.77 -9.61
CA VAL A 83 12.58 -8.73 -8.90
C VAL A 83 13.27 -9.66 -9.90
N ILE A 84 14.32 -10.35 -9.46
CA ILE A 84 14.85 -11.48 -10.18
C ILE A 84 14.15 -12.73 -9.66
N ASP A 85 13.50 -13.48 -10.56
CA ASP A 85 12.82 -14.73 -10.25
C ASP A 85 13.79 -15.90 -10.05
N GLY A 86 13.26 -17.10 -9.75
CA GLY A 86 14.06 -18.30 -9.55
C GLY A 86 14.86 -18.76 -10.77
N ASP A 87 14.48 -18.33 -11.96
CA ASP A 87 15.11 -18.66 -13.24
C ASP A 87 16.11 -17.57 -13.70
N GLY A 88 16.27 -16.51 -12.91
CA GLY A 88 17.17 -15.39 -13.20
C GLY A 88 16.57 -14.31 -14.11
N ASN A 89 15.28 -14.36 -14.41
CA ASN A 89 14.60 -13.36 -15.23
C ASN A 89 14.05 -12.21 -14.39
N ILE A 90 13.87 -11.05 -15.02
CA ILE A 90 13.20 -9.92 -14.38
C ILE A 90 11.69 -10.14 -14.43
N ALA A 91 11.08 -10.22 -13.26
CA ALA A 91 9.62 -10.36 -13.08
C ALA A 91 9.04 -9.17 -12.34
N SER A 92 7.84 -8.73 -12.76
CA SER A 92 7.06 -7.73 -12.03
C SER A 92 6.19 -8.42 -10.98
N GLN A 93 6.17 -7.88 -9.76
CA GLN A 93 5.40 -8.42 -8.65
C GLN A 93 4.63 -7.31 -7.92
N PRO A 94 3.47 -7.63 -7.31
CA PRO A 94 2.77 -6.73 -6.40
C PRO A 94 3.68 -6.30 -5.24
N ALA A 95 3.60 -5.03 -4.86
CA ALA A 95 4.43 -4.48 -3.78
C ALA A 95 3.89 -4.84 -2.39
N SER A 96 2.58 -5.08 -2.27
CA SER A 96 1.87 -5.28 -0.99
C SER A 96 2.48 -6.36 -0.11
N ALA A 97 2.87 -7.50 -0.68
CA ALA A 97 3.49 -8.59 0.08
C ALA A 97 4.81 -8.18 0.74
N ARG A 98 5.66 -7.44 0.00
CA ARG A 98 6.94 -6.94 0.52
C ARG A 98 6.75 -5.87 1.57
N VAL A 99 5.79 -4.97 1.34
CA VAL A 99 5.43 -3.91 2.29
C VAL A 99 4.87 -4.53 3.56
N ALA A 100 4.01 -5.54 3.48
CA ALA A 100 3.51 -6.26 4.64
C ALA A 100 4.68 -6.90 5.45
N GLY A 101 5.64 -7.51 4.77
CA GLY A 101 6.85 -8.07 5.40
C GLY A 101 7.72 -6.99 6.04
N MET A 102 7.89 -5.82 5.41
CA MET A 102 8.61 -4.68 5.97
C MET A 102 7.93 -4.13 7.22
N ILE A 103 6.60 -4.00 7.21
CA ILE A 103 5.82 -3.56 8.36
C ILE A 103 5.99 -4.56 9.51
N ALA A 104 5.83 -5.85 9.24
CA ALA A 104 5.99 -6.90 10.24
C ALA A 104 7.41 -6.91 10.85
N LYS A 105 8.45 -6.73 10.03
CA LYS A 105 9.83 -6.59 10.51
C LYS A 105 10.01 -5.34 11.37
N SER A 106 9.49 -4.20 10.92
CA SER A 106 9.52 -2.94 11.67
C SER A 106 8.85 -3.08 13.03
N ASP A 107 7.71 -3.75 13.07
CA ASP A 107 6.96 -4.01 14.29
C ASP A 107 7.75 -4.86 15.28
N ALA A 108 8.39 -5.91 14.80
CA ALA A 108 9.22 -6.79 15.62
C ALA A 108 10.47 -6.07 16.19
N GLU A 109 11.07 -5.18 15.42
CA GLU A 109 12.30 -4.46 15.80
C GLU A 109 12.04 -3.24 16.69
N ARG A 110 10.91 -2.53 16.47
CA ARG A 110 10.68 -1.19 17.04
C ARG A 110 9.29 -0.99 17.63
N GLY A 111 8.36 -1.92 17.39
CA GLY A 111 6.95 -1.77 17.75
C GLY A 111 6.10 -1.16 16.63
N PHE A 112 4.81 -1.48 16.67
CA PHE A 112 3.84 -1.12 15.62
C PHE A 112 3.58 0.40 15.46
N TRP A 113 3.97 1.19 16.44
CA TRP A 113 3.86 2.66 16.42
C TRP A 113 4.94 3.36 15.58
N TRP A 114 5.97 2.63 15.14
CA TRP A 114 6.97 3.18 14.25
C TRP A 114 6.51 3.15 12.79
N SER A 115 6.70 4.28 12.10
CA SER A 115 6.40 4.39 10.68
C SER A 115 7.28 3.45 9.85
N PRO A 116 6.70 2.70 8.89
CA PRO A 116 7.47 1.95 7.90
C PRO A 116 8.07 2.84 6.81
N SER A 117 7.67 4.11 6.71
CA SER A 117 8.15 5.05 5.71
C SER A 117 9.65 5.30 5.85
N ASN A 118 10.30 5.55 4.73
CA ASN A 118 11.75 5.75 4.59
C ASN A 118 12.61 4.55 5.02
N ARG A 119 12.02 3.34 5.09
CA ARG A 119 12.76 2.12 5.32
C ARG A 119 13.15 1.46 4.02
N GLU A 120 14.35 0.89 4.02
CA GLU A 120 14.91 0.21 2.86
C GLU A 120 14.15 -1.09 2.57
N MET A 121 13.84 -1.29 1.29
CA MET A 121 13.19 -2.47 0.76
C MET A 121 14.23 -3.34 0.05
N TYR A 122 14.48 -4.52 0.59
CA TYR A 122 15.46 -5.45 0.03
C TYR A 122 14.84 -6.42 -0.98
N GLY A 123 15.69 -7.00 -1.82
CA GLY A 123 15.33 -8.03 -2.78
C GLY A 123 14.50 -7.54 -3.95
N ILE A 124 14.59 -6.25 -4.28
CA ILE A 124 14.06 -5.67 -5.51
C ILE A 124 15.17 -5.02 -6.32
N ILE A 125 15.01 -5.01 -7.64
CA ILE A 125 15.95 -4.39 -8.57
C ILE A 125 15.40 -3.11 -9.20
N GLY A 126 14.11 -2.83 -8.99
CA GLY A 126 13.43 -1.65 -9.51
C GLY A 126 11.97 -1.62 -9.11
N THR A 127 11.31 -0.59 -9.58
CA THR A 127 9.86 -0.43 -9.59
C THR A 127 9.35 -0.69 -11.00
N THR A 128 8.10 -1.11 -11.13
CA THR A 128 7.46 -1.35 -12.44
C THR A 128 7.34 -0.05 -13.22
N ARG A 129 7.11 1.05 -12.51
CA ARG A 129 6.99 2.41 -13.02
C ARG A 129 7.88 3.33 -12.18
N ASP A 130 8.63 4.21 -12.82
CA ASP A 130 9.48 5.16 -12.12
C ASP A 130 8.61 6.27 -11.50
N VAL A 131 8.85 6.55 -10.22
CA VAL A 131 8.27 7.66 -9.48
C VAL A 131 9.39 8.60 -9.07
N ASP A 132 9.34 9.83 -9.59
CA ASP A 132 10.34 10.85 -9.27
C ASP A 132 10.29 11.24 -7.80
N PHE A 133 11.48 11.36 -7.21
CA PHE A 133 11.67 11.82 -5.84
C PHE A 133 12.89 12.72 -5.73
N ALA A 134 12.71 13.90 -5.16
CA ALA A 134 13.79 14.78 -4.77
C ALA A 134 13.63 15.20 -3.31
N LEU A 135 14.70 15.04 -2.54
CA LEU A 135 14.69 15.41 -1.11
C LEU A 135 14.53 16.94 -0.97
N GLY A 136 13.55 17.37 -0.19
CA GLY A 136 13.24 18.78 0.02
C GLY A 136 12.35 19.41 -1.05
N ASP A 137 12.00 18.69 -2.11
CA ASP A 137 11.04 19.13 -3.12
C ASP A 137 9.63 18.58 -2.83
N ALA A 138 8.75 19.46 -2.35
CA ALA A 138 7.37 19.11 -2.08
C ALA A 138 6.60 18.72 -3.35
N ASN A 139 7.04 19.17 -4.54
CA ASN A 139 6.38 18.94 -5.81
C ASN A 139 6.86 17.65 -6.52
N SER A 140 7.81 16.91 -5.93
CA SER A 140 8.20 15.62 -6.50
C SER A 140 7.00 14.66 -6.54
N ARG A 141 6.91 13.82 -7.57
CA ARG A 141 5.76 12.93 -7.78
C ARG A 141 5.48 12.03 -6.56
N ALA A 142 6.54 11.56 -5.90
CA ALA A 142 6.40 10.75 -4.68
C ALA A 142 5.71 11.52 -3.55
N ASN A 143 6.01 12.81 -3.39
CA ASN A 143 5.38 13.64 -2.36
C ASN A 143 3.92 13.98 -2.73
N LEU A 144 3.64 14.29 -4.00
CA LEU A 144 2.27 14.52 -4.47
C LEU A 144 1.38 13.29 -4.30
N LEU A 145 1.90 12.09 -4.63
CA LEU A 145 1.19 10.83 -4.39
C LEU A 145 0.93 10.61 -2.90
N ASN A 146 1.93 10.88 -2.04
CA ASN A 146 1.77 10.74 -0.60
C ASN A 146 0.76 11.73 0.00
N GLU A 147 0.64 12.94 -0.54
CA GLU A 147 -0.42 13.89 -0.16
C GLU A 147 -1.81 13.33 -0.49
N MET A 148 -1.93 12.59 -1.58
CA MET A 148 -3.14 11.91 -2.00
C MET A 148 -3.28 10.50 -1.37
N MET A 149 -2.56 10.25 -0.26
CA MET A 149 -2.61 9.01 0.53
C MET A 149 -2.11 7.75 -0.19
N VAL A 150 -1.44 7.90 -1.33
CA VAL A 150 -0.78 6.80 -2.04
C VAL A 150 0.66 6.71 -1.60
N SER A 151 1.03 5.59 -1.00
CA SER A 151 2.43 5.29 -0.66
C SER A 151 3.16 4.76 -1.88
N THR A 152 4.43 5.11 -2.02
CA THR A 152 5.22 4.72 -3.19
C THR A 152 6.59 4.19 -2.78
N ILE A 153 7.37 3.76 -3.76
CA ILE A 153 8.72 3.27 -3.57
C ILE A 153 9.66 4.24 -4.27
N ILE A 154 10.52 4.90 -3.51
CA ILE A 154 11.50 5.86 -3.99
C ILE A 154 12.88 5.21 -4.11
N ARG A 155 13.73 5.79 -4.98
CA ARG A 155 15.14 5.42 -5.11
C ARG A 155 16.03 6.48 -4.48
N GLN A 156 16.48 6.20 -3.27
CA GLN A 156 17.43 7.06 -2.54
C GLN A 156 18.35 6.19 -1.67
N ASN A 157 19.58 6.01 -2.07
CA ASN A 157 20.52 5.09 -1.42
C ASN A 157 19.87 3.70 -1.22
N GLY A 158 19.44 3.07 -2.34
CA GLY A 158 18.60 1.88 -2.35
C GLY A 158 17.14 2.22 -2.62
N TYR A 159 16.26 1.24 -2.55
CA TYR A 159 14.82 1.42 -2.69
C TYR A 159 14.19 1.56 -1.31
N ARG A 160 13.32 2.54 -1.13
CA ARG A 160 12.69 2.84 0.17
C ARG A 160 11.19 3.02 0.00
N LEU A 161 10.43 2.50 0.96
CA LEU A 161 9.02 2.81 1.06
C LEU A 161 8.85 4.28 1.45
N TRP A 162 7.99 5.00 0.73
CA TRP A 162 7.69 6.41 0.97
C TRP A 162 6.20 6.62 1.12
N GLY A 163 5.77 6.90 2.33
CA GLY A 163 4.38 7.10 2.71
C GLY A 163 4.07 6.44 4.06
N ASN A 164 3.17 7.06 4.80
CA ASN A 164 2.74 6.62 6.13
C ASN A 164 1.24 6.90 6.34
N ARG A 165 0.49 7.15 5.26
CA ARG A 165 -0.91 7.53 5.35
C ARG A 165 -1.81 6.36 5.00
N THR A 166 -2.87 6.20 5.80
CA THR A 166 -4.03 5.38 5.44
C THR A 166 -4.94 6.16 4.50
N LEU A 167 -5.97 5.53 3.96
CA LEU A 167 -6.98 6.22 3.13
C LEU A 167 -8.07 6.91 3.97
N SER A 168 -7.79 7.23 5.23
CA SER A 168 -8.76 7.92 6.09
C SER A 168 -8.84 9.40 5.74
N ALA A 169 -10.05 9.90 5.53
CA ALA A 169 -10.34 11.32 5.44
C ALA A 169 -10.27 12.03 6.82
N ASP A 170 -10.36 11.27 7.92
CA ASP A 170 -10.25 11.80 9.28
C ASP A 170 -8.77 11.99 9.65
N PRO A 171 -8.32 13.22 9.95
CA PRO A 171 -6.93 13.51 10.30
C PRO A 171 -6.45 12.77 11.54
N VAL A 172 -7.33 12.38 12.46
CA VAL A 172 -7.00 11.58 13.65
C VAL A 172 -6.48 10.19 13.26
N TRP A 173 -6.97 9.63 12.16
CA TRP A 173 -6.63 8.29 11.68
C TRP A 173 -5.81 8.30 10.38
N ALA A 174 -5.27 9.46 10.04
CA ALA A 174 -4.56 9.64 8.77
C ALA A 174 -3.28 8.80 8.67
N PHE A 175 -2.58 8.60 9.79
CA PHE A 175 -1.35 7.84 9.78
C PHE A 175 -1.57 6.35 10.10
N LEU A 176 -0.72 5.52 9.50
CA LEU A 176 -0.82 4.07 9.61
C LEU A 176 -0.72 3.58 11.06
N SER A 177 0.12 4.19 11.89
CA SER A 177 0.26 3.86 13.32
C SER A 177 -1.05 4.08 14.08
N GLU A 178 -1.73 5.20 13.83
CA GLU A 178 -2.99 5.55 14.49
C GLU A 178 -4.13 4.65 13.99
N GLY A 179 -4.22 4.41 12.68
CA GLY A 179 -5.18 3.47 12.10
C GLY A 179 -5.06 2.06 12.66
N ARG A 180 -3.87 1.65 13.11
CA ARG A 180 -3.63 0.32 13.71
C ARG A 180 -3.95 0.24 15.20
N THR A 181 -4.07 1.37 15.90
CA THR A 181 -4.45 1.43 17.33
C THR A 181 -5.96 1.43 17.55
N ALA A 182 -6.71 1.83 16.56
CA ALA A 182 -8.17 2.04 16.61
C ALA A 182 -9.02 0.77 16.66
#